data_1c28508f696fc38cb45cd7f8bb62592a
#
_entry.id   1c28508f696fc38cb45cd7f8bb62592a
#
_cell.length_a   1.000
_cell.length_b   1.000
_cell.length_c   1.000
_cell.angle_alpha   90.00
_cell.angle_beta   90.00
_cell.angle_gamma   90.00
#
_symmetry.space_group_name_H-M   'P 1'
#
loop_
_entity.id
_entity.type
_entity.pdbx_description
1 polymer ?
#
loop_
_entity_poly.entity_id
_entity_poly.type
_entity_poly.pdbx_seq_one_letter_code
_entity_poly.pdbx_strand_id
1 'polypeptide(L)'
;MEVNSKRIQQQVRNFERTINEYQFKEPFSRFLTQFYKNNRQMGSSDRRMNSRFCYNFFRLGRAFVSLTPTEKLTIAEFLCEVESGVVEVFMPEWADKLGLGIQEKVELVESKYGKFLEKVFSFADYLSPTIDKNAFILSHFVQPNLYIRIQKGMESKVRKTLEKNSIPFEEISEQTLSLKNGTNLQQVKGLDGTYEVQDWSSQQSLNDLVVPERSSWWDCCAASGGKSLLLLDKEPNIKLLVSDVRLSILRNLDERFEKANVKTYFRKKILDLSKSVSNIMGEESFDGIILDAPCSGSGTWGRTSEMLWKFSKSEIEKYSSLQKDIVKNVVPYLKPGKTLLYITCSVFAAENEEICQYITDELGLQLIDQHPIIGYDKKADTMFVAQFKKA
;
A
#
# COMPACT_ATOMS: atom_id res chain seq x y z
N MET A 1 -22.96 2.02 -27.85
CA MET A 1 -23.62 0.69 -27.75
C MET A 1 -24.69 0.80 -26.68
N GLU A 2 -25.90 0.33 -26.98
CA GLU A 2 -27.01 0.37 -26.01
C GLU A 2 -26.65 -0.52 -24.79
N VAL A 3 -26.79 0.02 -23.59
CA VAL A 3 -26.41 -0.71 -22.36
C VAL A 3 -27.41 -1.83 -22.12
N ASN A 4 -26.91 -3.05 -21.99
CA ASN A 4 -27.77 -4.20 -21.67
C ASN A 4 -28.18 -4.17 -20.19
N SER A 5 -29.31 -3.51 -19.89
CA SER A 5 -29.84 -3.31 -18.55
C SER A 5 -30.03 -4.61 -17.77
N LYS A 6 -30.44 -5.72 -18.43
CA LYS A 6 -30.59 -7.04 -17.76
C LYS A 6 -29.26 -7.58 -17.27
N ARG A 7 -28.20 -7.42 -18.05
CA ARG A 7 -26.85 -7.82 -17.66
C ARG A 7 -26.33 -7.00 -16.46
N ILE A 8 -26.51 -5.67 -16.51
CA ILE A 8 -26.11 -4.79 -15.40
C ILE A 8 -26.84 -5.16 -14.12
N GLN A 9 -28.15 -5.37 -14.18
CA GLN A 9 -28.93 -5.81 -13.00
C GLN A 9 -28.43 -7.15 -12.43
N GLN A 10 -28.02 -8.11 -13.30
CA GLN A 10 -27.44 -9.37 -12.82
C GLN A 10 -26.08 -9.14 -12.17
N GLN A 11 -25.25 -8.26 -12.69
CA GLN A 11 -23.96 -7.91 -12.09
C GLN A 11 -24.13 -7.21 -10.73
N VAL A 12 -25.11 -6.34 -10.60
CA VAL A 12 -25.45 -5.69 -9.30
C VAL A 12 -25.92 -6.73 -8.28
N ARG A 13 -26.78 -7.70 -8.66
CA ARG A 13 -27.16 -8.80 -7.76
C ARG A 13 -25.95 -9.63 -7.29
N ASN A 14 -24.98 -9.88 -8.18
CA ASN A 14 -23.75 -10.58 -7.79
C ASN A 14 -22.92 -9.76 -6.79
N PHE A 15 -22.83 -8.44 -7.01
CA PHE A 15 -22.18 -7.53 -6.09
C PHE A 15 -22.85 -7.53 -4.71
N GLU A 16 -24.18 -7.33 -4.64
CA GLU A 16 -24.92 -7.33 -3.37
C GLU A 16 -24.72 -8.63 -2.60
N ARG A 17 -24.77 -9.77 -3.29
CA ARG A 17 -24.47 -11.06 -2.68
C ARG A 17 -23.04 -11.10 -2.11
N THR A 18 -22.06 -10.60 -2.86
CA THR A 18 -20.65 -10.62 -2.46
C THR A 18 -20.41 -9.79 -1.20
N ILE A 19 -20.95 -8.56 -1.12
CA ILE A 19 -20.78 -7.70 0.05
C ILE A 19 -21.53 -8.23 1.27
N ASN A 20 -22.72 -8.83 1.08
CA ASN A 20 -23.50 -9.44 2.16
C ASN A 20 -22.82 -10.68 2.77
N GLU A 21 -22.07 -11.45 1.98
CA GLU A 21 -21.30 -12.60 2.48
C GLU A 21 -19.99 -12.20 3.18
N TYR A 22 -19.46 -11.00 2.93
CA TYR A 22 -18.19 -10.53 3.51
C TYR A 22 -18.35 -10.06 4.95
N GLN A 23 -17.65 -10.70 5.87
CA GLN A 23 -17.76 -10.45 7.32
C GLN A 23 -16.55 -9.72 7.93
N PHE A 24 -15.66 -9.14 7.13
CA PHE A 24 -14.45 -8.42 7.59
C PHE A 24 -13.47 -9.24 8.46
N LYS A 25 -13.56 -10.58 8.46
CA LYS A 25 -12.68 -11.47 9.24
C LYS A 25 -11.29 -11.64 8.63
N GLU A 26 -11.16 -11.38 7.35
CA GLU A 26 -9.92 -11.52 6.58
C GLU A 26 -9.81 -10.37 5.56
N PRO A 27 -8.64 -10.14 4.91
CA PRO A 27 -8.53 -9.20 3.81
C PRO A 27 -9.52 -9.50 2.69
N PHE A 28 -10.14 -8.48 2.12
CA PHE A 28 -11.18 -8.65 1.11
C PHE A 28 -10.69 -9.40 -0.14
N SER A 29 -9.44 -9.17 -0.55
CA SER A 29 -8.81 -9.88 -1.67
C SER A 29 -8.76 -11.40 -1.46
N ARG A 30 -8.49 -11.84 -0.22
CA ARG A 30 -8.48 -13.26 0.15
C ARG A 30 -9.89 -13.85 0.15
N PHE A 31 -10.84 -13.13 0.73
CA PHE A 31 -12.25 -13.48 0.67
C PHE A 31 -12.72 -13.63 -0.78
N LEU A 32 -12.45 -12.66 -1.67
CA LEU A 32 -12.83 -12.73 -3.08
C LEU A 32 -12.24 -13.95 -3.78
N THR A 33 -10.99 -14.30 -3.49
CA THR A 33 -10.36 -15.50 -4.05
C THR A 33 -11.14 -16.74 -3.70
N GLN A 34 -11.56 -16.89 -2.44
CA GLN A 34 -12.36 -18.03 -1.98
C GLN A 34 -13.80 -17.96 -2.50
N PHE A 35 -14.41 -16.79 -2.49
CA PHE A 35 -15.73 -16.55 -3.05
C PHE A 35 -15.83 -17.00 -4.51
N TYR A 36 -14.86 -16.62 -5.35
CA TYR A 36 -14.86 -17.03 -6.77
C TYR A 36 -14.54 -18.50 -7.00
N LYS A 37 -13.79 -19.15 -6.10
CA LYS A 37 -13.63 -20.62 -6.15
C LYS A 37 -14.94 -21.35 -5.90
N ASN A 38 -15.76 -20.81 -5.00
CA ASN A 38 -17.08 -21.39 -4.67
C ASN A 38 -18.16 -21.00 -5.69
N ASN A 39 -17.95 -19.96 -6.50
CA ASN A 39 -18.88 -19.44 -7.50
C ASN A 39 -18.31 -19.56 -8.92
N ARG A 40 -18.00 -20.80 -9.33
CA ARG A 40 -17.36 -21.11 -10.62
C ARG A 40 -18.17 -20.73 -11.85
N GLN A 41 -19.50 -20.59 -11.71
CA GLN A 41 -20.41 -20.10 -12.76
C GLN A 41 -20.15 -18.65 -13.17
N MET A 42 -19.47 -17.84 -12.33
CA MET A 42 -19.07 -16.48 -12.70
C MET A 42 -17.89 -16.52 -13.67
N GLY A 43 -18.09 -16.01 -14.88
CA GLY A 43 -17.04 -15.87 -15.90
C GLY A 43 -15.97 -14.84 -15.47
N SER A 44 -14.83 -14.85 -16.16
CA SER A 44 -13.71 -13.94 -15.85
C SER A 44 -14.08 -12.45 -15.94
N SER A 45 -14.92 -12.08 -16.90
CA SER A 45 -15.44 -10.71 -17.06
C SER A 45 -16.31 -10.31 -15.86
N ASP A 46 -17.23 -11.20 -15.45
CA ASP A 46 -18.13 -10.90 -14.34
C ASP A 46 -17.38 -10.83 -13.00
N ARG A 47 -16.35 -11.67 -12.81
CA ARG A 47 -15.48 -11.59 -11.61
C ARG A 47 -14.73 -10.27 -11.55
N ARG A 48 -14.19 -9.78 -12.68
CA ARG A 48 -13.51 -8.48 -12.74
C ARG A 48 -14.47 -7.34 -12.42
N MET A 49 -15.67 -7.36 -13.01
CA MET A 49 -16.69 -6.34 -12.78
C MET A 49 -17.15 -6.37 -11.32
N ASN A 50 -17.44 -7.55 -10.77
CA ASN A 50 -17.84 -7.72 -9.38
C ASN A 50 -16.76 -7.21 -8.40
N SER A 51 -15.48 -7.52 -8.66
CA SER A 51 -14.38 -6.98 -7.86
C SER A 51 -14.34 -5.45 -7.92
N ARG A 52 -14.44 -4.84 -9.11
CA ARG A 52 -14.49 -3.39 -9.28
C ARG A 52 -15.62 -2.77 -8.46
N PHE A 53 -16.83 -3.30 -8.58
CA PHE A 53 -18.00 -2.82 -7.84
C PHE A 53 -17.79 -2.85 -6.33
N CYS A 54 -17.26 -3.96 -5.81
CA CYS A 54 -17.00 -4.08 -4.38
C CYS A 54 -15.92 -3.09 -3.89
N TYR A 55 -14.81 -2.96 -4.61
CA TYR A 55 -13.77 -2.00 -4.23
C TYR A 55 -14.27 -0.56 -4.33
N ASN A 56 -14.98 -0.19 -5.39
CA ASN A 56 -15.56 1.15 -5.53
C ASN A 56 -16.58 1.43 -4.43
N PHE A 57 -17.46 0.48 -4.10
CA PHE A 57 -18.39 0.58 -2.98
C PHE A 57 -17.68 0.86 -1.65
N PHE A 58 -16.60 0.14 -1.34
CA PHE A 58 -15.84 0.38 -0.12
C PHE A 58 -15.14 1.74 -0.08
N ARG A 59 -14.82 2.34 -1.23
CA ARG A 59 -14.23 3.69 -1.33
C ARG A 59 -15.12 4.79 -0.76
N LEU A 60 -16.41 4.55 -0.65
CA LEU A 60 -17.33 5.47 0.03
C LEU A 60 -17.15 5.52 1.55
N GLY A 61 -16.33 4.64 2.13
CA GLY A 61 -16.19 4.56 3.57
C GLY A 61 -17.56 4.48 4.26
N ARG A 62 -17.74 5.23 5.31
CA ARG A 62 -18.99 5.26 6.09
C ARG A 62 -20.03 6.28 5.57
N ALA A 63 -19.84 6.82 4.36
CA ALA A 63 -20.83 7.70 3.75
C ALA A 63 -22.09 6.94 3.35
N PHE A 64 -23.21 7.64 3.28
CA PHE A 64 -24.49 7.17 2.74
C PHE A 64 -25.06 5.91 3.43
N VAL A 65 -24.91 5.76 4.74
CA VAL A 65 -25.36 4.56 5.47
C VAL A 65 -26.86 4.28 5.38
N SER A 66 -27.68 5.29 5.09
CA SER A 66 -29.13 5.18 4.90
C SER A 66 -29.58 4.74 3.51
N LEU A 67 -28.65 4.72 2.53
CA LEU A 67 -28.96 4.32 1.15
C LEU A 67 -28.84 2.80 0.98
N THR A 68 -29.57 2.27 0.00
CA THR A 68 -29.46 0.87 -0.40
C THR A 68 -28.06 0.55 -0.98
N PRO A 69 -27.62 -0.72 -0.97
CA PRO A 69 -26.36 -1.10 -1.59
C PRO A 69 -26.24 -0.70 -3.06
N THR A 70 -27.33 -0.82 -3.82
CA THR A 70 -27.37 -0.43 -5.24
C THR A 70 -27.21 1.08 -5.43
N GLU A 71 -27.88 1.93 -4.63
CA GLU A 71 -27.71 3.39 -4.69
C GLU A 71 -26.29 3.80 -4.33
N LYS A 72 -25.72 3.22 -3.27
CA LYS A 72 -24.32 3.44 -2.88
C LYS A 72 -23.36 3.01 -3.98
N LEU A 73 -23.56 1.83 -4.57
CA LEU A 73 -22.74 1.39 -5.69
C LEU A 73 -22.80 2.38 -6.86
N THR A 74 -24.00 2.91 -7.17
CA THR A 74 -24.17 3.85 -8.28
C THR A 74 -23.41 5.15 -8.03
N ILE A 75 -23.45 5.68 -6.80
CA ILE A 75 -22.65 6.85 -6.39
C ILE A 75 -21.15 6.54 -6.46
N ALA A 76 -20.73 5.38 -5.98
CA ALA A 76 -19.33 4.94 -6.02
C ALA A 76 -18.80 4.83 -7.45
N GLU A 77 -19.56 4.18 -8.34
CA GLU A 77 -19.22 4.06 -9.76
C GLU A 77 -19.17 5.44 -10.45
N PHE A 78 -20.09 6.36 -10.12
CA PHE A 78 -20.05 7.72 -10.62
C PHE A 78 -18.78 8.47 -10.20
N LEU A 79 -18.38 8.35 -8.93
CA LEU A 79 -17.19 9.03 -8.42
C LEU A 79 -15.88 8.41 -8.96
N CYS A 80 -15.82 7.08 -9.09
CA CYS A 80 -14.58 6.37 -9.37
C CYS A 80 -14.31 6.13 -10.87
N GLU A 81 -15.34 6.10 -11.71
CA GLU A 81 -15.21 5.64 -13.10
C GLU A 81 -15.54 6.75 -14.10
N VAL A 82 -14.99 6.63 -15.31
CA VAL A 82 -15.31 7.51 -16.44
C VAL A 82 -16.34 6.89 -17.39
N GLU A 83 -16.63 5.59 -17.21
CA GLU A 83 -17.64 4.83 -17.92
C GLU A 83 -18.26 3.82 -16.97
N SER A 84 -19.59 3.83 -16.81
CA SER A 84 -20.28 2.88 -15.94
C SER A 84 -21.72 2.61 -16.39
N GLY A 85 -21.97 1.37 -16.82
CA GLY A 85 -23.33 0.91 -17.10
C GLY A 85 -24.25 0.91 -15.87
N VAL A 86 -23.71 0.88 -14.64
CA VAL A 86 -24.49 1.02 -13.41
C VAL A 86 -25.07 2.44 -13.34
N VAL A 87 -24.27 3.46 -13.60
CA VAL A 87 -24.73 4.86 -13.61
C VAL A 87 -25.76 5.07 -14.73
N GLU A 88 -25.49 4.55 -15.92
CA GLU A 88 -26.41 4.67 -17.08
C GLU A 88 -27.78 4.03 -16.83
N VAL A 89 -27.84 2.94 -16.03
CA VAL A 89 -29.10 2.24 -15.74
C VAL A 89 -29.81 2.81 -14.52
N PHE A 90 -29.10 3.18 -13.47
CA PHE A 90 -29.71 3.54 -12.17
C PHE A 90 -29.74 5.05 -11.88
N MET A 91 -28.88 5.85 -12.53
CA MET A 91 -28.83 7.31 -12.45
C MET A 91 -28.51 7.92 -13.84
N PRO A 92 -29.39 7.72 -14.84
CA PRO A 92 -29.12 8.14 -16.24
C PRO A 92 -28.87 9.65 -16.36
N GLU A 93 -29.37 10.47 -15.44
CA GLU A 93 -29.12 11.92 -15.38
C GLU A 93 -27.66 12.29 -15.07
N TRP A 94 -26.83 11.32 -14.67
CA TRP A 94 -25.39 11.51 -14.44
C TRP A 94 -24.52 10.85 -15.52
N ALA A 95 -25.10 10.14 -16.48
CA ALA A 95 -24.36 9.38 -17.48
C ALA A 95 -23.45 10.26 -18.34
N ASP A 96 -23.93 11.43 -18.76
CA ASP A 96 -23.17 12.42 -19.55
C ASP A 96 -22.09 13.15 -18.72
N LYS A 97 -22.08 12.98 -17.41
CA LYS A 97 -21.18 13.63 -16.46
C LYS A 97 -20.07 12.69 -15.94
N LEU A 98 -20.04 11.43 -16.38
CA LEU A 98 -19.02 10.46 -15.98
C LEU A 98 -17.60 10.90 -16.35
N GLY A 99 -17.42 11.72 -17.38
CA GLY A 99 -16.13 12.26 -17.80
C GLY A 99 -15.62 13.47 -16.99
N LEU A 100 -16.40 14.01 -16.07
CA LEU A 100 -16.00 15.16 -15.24
C LEU A 100 -14.85 14.83 -14.29
N GLY A 101 -14.15 15.86 -13.83
CA GLY A 101 -13.15 15.76 -12.78
C GLY A 101 -13.76 15.34 -11.44
N ILE A 102 -12.93 14.75 -10.56
CA ILE A 102 -13.44 14.23 -9.26
C ILE A 102 -14.07 15.30 -8.40
N GLN A 103 -13.54 16.53 -8.41
CA GLN A 103 -14.10 17.64 -7.64
C GLN A 103 -15.52 18.00 -8.11
N GLU A 104 -15.72 18.11 -9.42
CA GLU A 104 -17.04 18.41 -10.02
C GLU A 104 -18.06 17.30 -9.73
N LYS A 105 -17.61 16.03 -9.78
CA LYS A 105 -18.45 14.88 -9.42
C LYS A 105 -18.87 14.92 -7.95
N VAL A 106 -17.94 15.28 -7.06
CA VAL A 106 -18.25 15.44 -5.63
C VAL A 106 -19.28 16.53 -5.42
N GLU A 107 -19.13 17.68 -6.06
CA GLU A 107 -20.10 18.79 -5.96
C GLU A 107 -21.51 18.38 -6.43
N LEU A 108 -21.61 17.59 -7.51
CA LEU A 108 -22.87 17.03 -7.96
C LEU A 108 -23.50 16.07 -6.96
N VAL A 109 -22.70 15.19 -6.35
CA VAL A 109 -23.17 14.28 -5.29
C VAL A 109 -23.62 15.07 -4.07
N GLU A 110 -22.84 16.06 -3.63
CA GLU A 110 -23.17 16.92 -2.49
C GLU A 110 -24.43 17.76 -2.72
N SER A 111 -24.68 18.22 -3.94
CA SER A 111 -25.90 18.95 -4.26
C SER A 111 -27.16 18.11 -4.06
N LYS A 112 -27.08 16.79 -4.25
CA LYS A 112 -28.21 15.84 -4.15
C LYS A 112 -28.35 15.23 -2.74
N TYR A 113 -27.21 14.91 -2.10
CA TYR A 113 -27.19 14.10 -0.87
C TYR A 113 -26.59 14.82 0.35
N GLY A 114 -26.10 16.05 0.18
CA GLY A 114 -25.38 16.81 1.21
C GLY A 114 -23.92 16.37 1.37
N LYS A 115 -23.19 17.06 2.23
CA LYS A 115 -21.76 16.81 2.47
C LYS A 115 -21.50 15.41 3.00
N PHE A 116 -20.47 14.74 2.43
CA PHE A 116 -20.20 13.35 2.73
C PHE A 116 -18.70 13.00 2.87
N LEU A 117 -17.79 13.82 2.38
CA LEU A 117 -16.34 13.50 2.32
C LEU A 117 -15.75 13.14 3.68
N GLU A 118 -16.18 13.82 4.75
CA GLU A 118 -15.71 13.50 6.11
C GLU A 118 -16.11 12.10 6.57
N LYS A 119 -17.19 11.53 6.01
CA LYS A 119 -17.63 10.16 6.29
C LYS A 119 -16.91 9.13 5.43
N VAL A 120 -16.30 9.54 4.31
CA VAL A 120 -15.43 8.67 3.50
C VAL A 120 -14.19 8.29 4.29
N PHE A 121 -13.53 9.26 4.89
CA PHE A 121 -12.37 9.06 5.74
C PHE A 121 -12.57 9.69 7.12
N SER A 122 -13.18 8.92 8.04
CA SER A 122 -13.58 9.39 9.37
C SER A 122 -12.42 9.65 10.34
N PHE A 123 -11.17 9.58 9.87
CA PHE A 123 -9.95 9.71 10.66
C PHE A 123 -9.13 10.94 10.29
N ALA A 124 -9.73 11.89 9.58
CA ALA A 124 -9.05 13.05 9.03
C ALA A 124 -8.39 13.96 10.08
N ASP A 125 -8.87 13.94 11.31
CA ASP A 125 -8.31 14.74 12.42
C ASP A 125 -7.05 14.11 13.03
N TYR A 126 -6.70 12.87 12.64
CA TYR A 126 -5.50 12.15 13.06
C TYR A 126 -4.39 12.16 12.02
N LEU A 127 -4.62 12.79 10.86
CA LEU A 127 -3.63 12.88 9.79
C LEU A 127 -2.37 13.63 10.24
N SER A 128 -1.23 13.21 9.75
CA SER A 128 0.02 13.96 9.82
C SER A 128 -0.18 15.39 9.29
N PRO A 129 0.39 16.42 9.95
CA PRO A 129 0.14 17.82 9.58
C PRO A 129 0.53 18.18 8.15
N THR A 130 1.42 17.41 7.54
CA THR A 130 1.93 17.61 6.18
C THR A 130 1.03 16.98 5.10
N ILE A 131 -0.02 16.23 5.47
CA ILE A 131 -0.97 15.62 4.55
C ILE A 131 -2.09 16.61 4.22
N ASP A 132 -2.28 16.94 2.95
CA ASP A 132 -3.47 17.67 2.52
C ASP A 132 -4.71 16.80 2.67
N LYS A 133 -5.55 17.15 3.66
CA LYS A 133 -6.76 16.42 4.03
C LYS A 133 -7.69 16.19 2.83
N ASN A 134 -7.95 17.24 2.06
CA ASN A 134 -8.92 17.16 0.96
C ASN A 134 -8.37 16.34 -0.21
N ALA A 135 -7.14 16.61 -0.63
CA ALA A 135 -6.50 15.86 -1.69
C ALA A 135 -6.38 14.36 -1.34
N PHE A 136 -6.02 14.05 -0.09
CA PHE A 136 -5.94 12.67 0.40
C PHE A 136 -7.31 11.97 0.38
N ILE A 137 -8.38 12.61 0.87
CA ILE A 137 -9.72 12.02 0.85
C ILE A 137 -10.18 11.79 -0.58
N LEU A 138 -10.01 12.76 -1.47
CA LEU A 138 -10.39 12.64 -2.88
C LEU A 138 -9.63 11.54 -3.61
N SER A 139 -8.38 11.28 -3.23
CA SER A 139 -7.56 10.23 -3.85
C SER A 139 -8.15 8.83 -3.65
N HIS A 140 -8.98 8.61 -2.64
CA HIS A 140 -9.65 7.32 -2.43
C HIS A 140 -10.60 6.94 -3.57
N PHE A 141 -11.10 7.92 -4.33
CA PHE A 141 -11.93 7.65 -5.52
C PHE A 141 -11.11 7.31 -6.77
N VAL A 142 -9.79 7.35 -6.67
CA VAL A 142 -8.89 7.04 -7.78
C VAL A 142 -8.22 5.69 -7.53
N GLN A 143 -8.29 4.78 -8.51
CA GLN A 143 -7.62 3.49 -8.41
C GLN A 143 -6.10 3.69 -8.50
N PRO A 144 -5.30 3.23 -7.50
CA PRO A 144 -3.84 3.27 -7.59
C PRO A 144 -3.31 2.43 -8.75
N ASN A 145 -2.24 2.91 -9.38
CA ASN A 145 -1.55 2.20 -10.45
C ASN A 145 -0.74 1.00 -9.92
N LEU A 146 -0.38 0.09 -10.82
CA LEU A 146 0.63 -0.92 -10.58
C LEU A 146 2.00 -0.30 -10.86
N TYR A 147 2.86 -0.22 -9.86
CA TYR A 147 4.24 0.22 -10.03
C TYR A 147 5.18 -0.98 -10.03
N ILE A 148 6.17 -0.92 -10.91
CA ILE A 148 7.28 -1.87 -10.90
C ILE A 148 8.60 -1.12 -10.81
N ARG A 149 9.56 -1.74 -10.11
CA ARG A 149 10.95 -1.33 -10.09
C ARG A 149 11.75 -2.31 -10.93
N ILE A 150 12.39 -1.81 -11.98
CA ILE A 150 13.23 -2.61 -12.89
C ILE A 150 14.57 -2.88 -12.20
N GLN A 151 15.06 -4.11 -12.30
CA GLN A 151 16.39 -4.44 -11.84
C GLN A 151 17.46 -3.78 -12.71
N LYS A 152 18.56 -3.33 -12.09
CA LYS A 152 19.67 -2.67 -12.79
C LYS A 152 20.17 -3.51 -13.95
N GLY A 153 20.31 -2.87 -15.13
CA GLY A 153 20.76 -3.51 -16.36
C GLY A 153 19.66 -4.25 -17.14
N MET A 154 18.41 -4.24 -16.64
CA MET A 154 17.26 -4.87 -17.31
C MET A 154 16.33 -3.86 -17.98
N GLU A 155 16.63 -2.56 -17.91
CA GLU A 155 15.76 -1.46 -18.32
C GLU A 155 15.31 -1.59 -19.78
N SER A 156 16.26 -1.74 -20.69
CA SER A 156 15.98 -1.91 -22.14
C SER A 156 15.19 -3.19 -22.44
N LYS A 157 15.51 -4.28 -21.73
CA LYS A 157 14.84 -5.58 -21.92
C LYS A 157 13.37 -5.49 -21.48
N VAL A 158 13.10 -4.89 -20.32
CA VAL A 158 11.73 -4.76 -19.78
C VAL A 158 10.89 -3.91 -20.71
N ARG A 159 11.35 -2.71 -21.10
CA ARG A 159 10.61 -1.82 -22.00
C ARG A 159 10.28 -2.49 -23.33
N LYS A 160 11.29 -3.03 -24.03
CA LYS A 160 11.07 -3.73 -25.32
C LYS A 160 10.10 -4.91 -25.17
N THR A 161 10.11 -5.60 -24.03
CA THR A 161 9.19 -6.73 -23.81
C THR A 161 7.77 -6.26 -23.59
N LEU A 162 7.57 -5.16 -22.85
CA LEU A 162 6.23 -4.55 -22.66
C LEU A 162 5.68 -4.03 -23.99
N GLU A 163 6.47 -3.29 -24.77
CA GLU A 163 6.13 -2.79 -26.11
C GLU A 163 5.71 -3.91 -27.06
N LYS A 164 6.56 -4.97 -27.14
CA LYS A 164 6.29 -6.15 -27.99
C LYS A 164 4.96 -6.83 -27.64
N ASN A 165 4.54 -6.78 -26.38
CA ASN A 165 3.28 -7.37 -25.92
C ASN A 165 2.13 -6.33 -25.90
N SER A 166 2.34 -5.13 -26.43
CA SER A 166 1.34 -4.03 -26.46
C SER A 166 0.78 -3.70 -25.09
N ILE A 167 1.64 -3.76 -24.05
CA ILE A 167 1.29 -3.40 -22.66
C ILE A 167 1.67 -1.93 -22.46
N PRO A 168 0.69 -1.03 -22.30
CA PRO A 168 0.99 0.38 -22.07
C PRO A 168 1.57 0.60 -20.69
N PHE A 169 2.57 1.48 -20.63
CA PHE A 169 3.22 1.92 -19.40
C PHE A 169 3.59 3.39 -19.49
N GLU A 170 3.77 4.02 -18.33
CA GLU A 170 4.30 5.36 -18.17
C GLU A 170 5.68 5.27 -17.49
N GLU A 171 6.67 5.96 -18.03
CA GLU A 171 7.99 6.05 -17.45
C GLU A 171 8.02 7.11 -16.35
N ILE A 172 8.26 6.69 -15.12
CA ILE A 172 8.39 7.60 -13.97
C ILE A 172 9.87 7.95 -13.74
N SER A 173 10.73 6.96 -13.91
CA SER A 173 12.19 7.11 -13.90
C SER A 173 12.83 6.00 -14.73
N GLU A 174 14.16 6.01 -14.83
CA GLU A 174 14.88 4.96 -15.54
C GLU A 174 14.53 3.54 -15.02
N GLN A 175 14.35 3.39 -13.72
CA GLN A 175 14.05 2.10 -13.09
C GLN A 175 12.58 1.93 -12.66
N THR A 176 11.73 2.95 -12.79
CA THR A 176 10.34 2.91 -12.31
C THR A 176 9.36 3.06 -13.45
N LEU A 177 8.48 2.06 -13.62
CA LEU A 177 7.36 2.14 -14.54
C LEU A 177 6.03 2.09 -13.79
N SER A 178 5.06 2.86 -14.28
CA SER A 178 3.67 2.86 -13.85
C SER A 178 2.80 2.16 -14.92
N LEU A 179 1.99 1.21 -14.49
CA LEU A 179 1.08 0.45 -15.34
C LEU A 179 -0.34 0.52 -14.79
N LYS A 180 -1.31 0.26 -15.64
CA LYS A 180 -2.71 0.15 -15.20
C LYS A 180 -2.85 -0.96 -14.16
N ASN A 181 -3.61 -0.69 -13.10
CA ASN A 181 -3.92 -1.72 -12.11
C ASN A 181 -4.56 -2.96 -12.76
N GLY A 182 -4.15 -4.15 -12.29
CA GLY A 182 -4.61 -5.42 -12.84
C GLY A 182 -3.85 -5.89 -14.09
N THR A 183 -2.81 -5.19 -14.54
CA THR A 183 -1.89 -5.69 -15.59
C THR A 183 -1.20 -6.95 -15.09
N ASN A 184 -1.38 -8.06 -15.80
CA ASN A 184 -0.83 -9.36 -15.43
C ASN A 184 0.54 -9.59 -16.06
N LEU A 185 1.58 -9.09 -15.40
CA LEU A 185 2.96 -9.21 -15.88
C LEU A 185 3.53 -10.63 -15.73
N GLN A 186 2.97 -11.46 -14.83
CA GLN A 186 3.47 -12.83 -14.62
C GLN A 186 3.26 -13.73 -15.83
N GLN A 187 2.33 -13.40 -16.71
CA GLN A 187 2.08 -14.14 -17.96
C GLN A 187 2.97 -13.70 -19.12
N VAL A 188 3.75 -12.63 -18.95
CA VAL A 188 4.59 -12.07 -20.00
C VAL A 188 5.94 -12.77 -20.02
N LYS A 189 6.15 -13.61 -21.02
CA LYS A 189 7.43 -14.34 -21.18
C LYS A 189 8.61 -13.37 -21.29
N GLY A 190 9.68 -13.66 -20.54
CA GLY A 190 10.93 -12.90 -20.57
C GLY A 190 11.01 -11.77 -19.54
N LEU A 191 9.96 -11.51 -18.76
CA LEU A 191 9.98 -10.54 -17.66
C LEU A 191 10.35 -11.15 -16.31
N ASP A 192 10.31 -12.47 -16.16
CA ASP A 192 10.61 -13.13 -14.89
C ASP A 192 12.03 -12.78 -14.42
N GLY A 193 12.16 -12.38 -13.15
CA GLY A 193 13.43 -11.97 -12.55
C GLY A 193 14.03 -10.65 -13.07
N THR A 194 13.27 -9.82 -13.79
CA THR A 194 13.77 -8.54 -14.33
C THR A 194 13.19 -7.30 -13.66
N TYR A 195 12.19 -7.47 -12.83
CA TYR A 195 11.50 -6.40 -12.10
C TYR A 195 10.95 -6.88 -10.76
N GLU A 196 10.67 -5.92 -9.89
CA GLU A 196 9.96 -6.10 -8.64
C GLU A 196 8.64 -5.33 -8.68
N VAL A 197 7.55 -5.94 -8.26
CA VAL A 197 6.31 -5.20 -7.97
C VAL A 197 6.52 -4.46 -6.65
N GLN A 198 6.63 -3.15 -6.73
CA GLN A 198 6.86 -2.30 -5.58
C GLN A 198 6.23 -0.94 -5.84
N ASP A 199 5.39 -0.47 -4.91
CA ASP A 199 4.76 0.83 -5.03
C ASP A 199 5.79 1.97 -5.14
N TRP A 200 5.42 3.05 -5.84
CA TRP A 200 6.32 4.18 -6.08
C TRP A 200 6.84 4.75 -4.75
N SER A 201 5.99 5.02 -3.79
CA SER A 201 6.40 5.59 -2.50
C SER A 201 7.35 4.66 -1.73
N SER A 202 7.11 3.35 -1.81
CA SER A 202 8.01 2.35 -1.23
C SER A 202 9.39 2.36 -1.89
N GLN A 203 9.47 2.62 -3.20
CA GLN A 203 10.74 2.76 -3.90
C GLN A 203 11.52 4.00 -3.45
N GLN A 204 10.83 5.09 -3.09
CA GLN A 204 11.45 6.35 -2.64
C GLN A 204 11.98 6.28 -1.20
N SER A 205 11.54 5.35 -0.38
CA SER A 205 11.76 5.34 1.06
C SER A 205 13.23 5.24 1.51
N LEU A 206 14.14 4.85 0.63
CA LEU A 206 15.58 4.77 0.90
C LEU A 206 16.40 5.79 0.09
N ASN A 207 15.79 6.75 -0.62
CA ASN A 207 16.51 7.64 -1.53
C ASN A 207 17.66 8.40 -0.84
N ASP A 208 17.39 8.98 0.31
CA ASP A 208 18.34 9.82 1.04
C ASP A 208 19.26 9.03 1.98
N LEU A 209 19.08 7.70 2.02
CA LEU A 209 19.88 6.82 2.86
C LEU A 209 21.27 6.59 2.25
N VAL A 210 22.31 6.95 2.99
CA VAL A 210 23.71 6.60 2.66
C VAL A 210 24.04 5.24 3.23
N VAL A 211 24.45 4.31 2.39
CA VAL A 211 24.82 2.94 2.77
C VAL A 211 26.31 2.74 2.52
N PRO A 212 27.17 2.75 3.54
CA PRO A 212 28.60 2.51 3.37
C PRO A 212 28.89 1.08 2.93
N GLU A 213 29.86 0.92 2.05
CA GLU A 213 30.38 -0.41 1.63
C GLU A 213 30.83 -1.22 2.87
N ARG A 214 30.62 -2.53 2.83
CA ARG A 214 30.99 -3.49 3.88
C ARG A 214 30.36 -3.24 5.26
N SER A 215 29.38 -2.34 5.35
CA SER A 215 28.62 -2.08 6.57
C SER A 215 27.68 -3.23 6.93
N SER A 216 27.32 -3.33 8.20
CA SER A 216 26.34 -4.29 8.72
C SER A 216 24.96 -3.64 8.85
N TRP A 217 23.94 -4.24 8.26
CA TRP A 217 22.58 -3.74 8.28
C TRP A 217 21.58 -4.76 8.80
N TRP A 218 20.57 -4.26 9.46
CA TRP A 218 19.44 -5.06 9.94
C TRP A 218 18.12 -4.47 9.40
N ASP A 219 17.44 -5.22 8.54
CA ASP A 219 16.04 -4.98 8.19
C ASP A 219 15.19 -5.76 9.18
N CYS A 220 14.69 -5.07 10.21
CA CYS A 220 14.17 -5.72 11.41
C CYS A 220 12.70 -6.12 11.31
N CYS A 221 11.94 -5.53 10.36
CA CYS A 221 10.57 -5.91 10.00
C CYS A 221 10.49 -6.18 8.49
N ALA A 222 11.34 -7.08 7.98
CA ALA A 222 11.63 -7.22 6.56
C ALA A 222 10.44 -7.65 5.70
N ALA A 223 9.41 -8.24 6.29
CA ALA A 223 8.29 -8.82 5.58
C ALA A 223 8.78 -9.70 4.39
N SER A 224 8.34 -9.42 3.16
CA SER A 224 8.79 -10.13 1.95
C SER A 224 10.07 -9.55 1.32
N GLY A 225 10.82 -8.69 2.02
CA GLY A 225 12.14 -8.23 1.61
C GLY A 225 12.19 -7.05 0.63
N GLY A 226 11.10 -6.28 0.49
CA GLY A 226 11.06 -5.15 -0.45
C GLY A 226 12.08 -4.06 -0.14
N LYS A 227 12.25 -3.69 1.14
CA LYS A 227 13.24 -2.71 1.58
C LYS A 227 14.66 -3.30 1.56
N SER A 228 14.79 -4.57 1.94
CA SER A 228 16.05 -5.30 1.83
C SER A 228 16.59 -5.32 0.40
N LEU A 229 15.75 -5.56 -0.61
CA LEU A 229 16.16 -5.51 -2.02
C LEU A 229 16.56 -4.10 -2.46
N LEU A 230 15.85 -3.05 -2.01
CA LEU A 230 16.27 -1.67 -2.25
C LEU A 230 17.65 -1.36 -1.64
N LEU A 231 17.88 -1.84 -0.41
CA LEU A 231 19.15 -1.66 0.27
C LEU A 231 20.31 -2.35 -0.48
N LEU A 232 20.09 -3.58 -0.94
CA LEU A 232 21.08 -4.33 -1.73
C LEU A 232 21.31 -3.73 -3.12
N ASP A 233 20.31 -3.07 -3.71
CA ASP A 233 20.49 -2.34 -4.97
C ASP A 233 21.33 -1.06 -4.79
N LYS A 234 21.27 -0.44 -3.59
CA LYS A 234 22.14 0.70 -3.25
C LYS A 234 23.58 0.26 -3.02
N GLU A 235 23.75 -0.78 -2.22
CA GLU A 235 25.09 -1.31 -1.88
C GLU A 235 25.03 -2.84 -1.70
N PRO A 236 25.50 -3.61 -2.71
CA PRO A 236 25.47 -5.06 -2.64
C PRO A 236 26.52 -5.66 -1.69
N ASN A 237 27.57 -4.90 -1.33
CA ASN A 237 28.67 -5.38 -0.48
C ASN A 237 28.44 -5.12 1.01
N ILE A 238 27.23 -5.40 1.51
CA ILE A 238 26.88 -5.27 2.93
C ILE A 238 26.69 -6.62 3.60
N LYS A 239 26.75 -6.64 4.92
CA LYS A 239 26.32 -7.78 5.76
C LYS A 239 24.88 -7.54 6.19
N LEU A 240 23.94 -8.32 5.65
CA LEU A 240 22.53 -8.13 5.91
C LEU A 240 21.98 -9.16 6.90
N LEU A 241 21.28 -8.70 7.93
CA LEU A 241 20.35 -9.49 8.73
C LEU A 241 18.91 -9.06 8.36
N VAL A 242 18.04 -10.02 8.10
CA VAL A 242 16.60 -9.79 7.95
C VAL A 242 15.84 -10.51 9.05
N SER A 243 14.79 -9.91 9.58
CA SER A 243 13.90 -10.56 10.54
C SER A 243 12.44 -10.17 10.35
N ASP A 244 11.54 -11.07 10.73
CA ASP A 244 10.10 -10.85 10.84
C ASP A 244 9.56 -11.83 11.89
N VAL A 245 8.42 -11.51 12.50
CA VAL A 245 7.74 -12.40 13.46
C VAL A 245 7.12 -13.62 12.77
N ARG A 246 6.85 -13.54 11.47
CA ARG A 246 6.14 -14.56 10.69
C ARG A 246 7.09 -15.36 9.81
N LEU A 247 7.32 -16.63 10.15
CA LEU A 247 8.12 -17.53 9.32
C LEU A 247 7.61 -17.63 7.87
N SER A 248 6.28 -17.63 7.66
CA SER A 248 5.70 -17.76 6.32
C SER A 248 6.09 -16.60 5.40
N ILE A 249 6.21 -15.39 5.92
CA ILE A 249 6.59 -14.22 5.13
C ILE A 249 8.09 -14.22 4.81
N LEU A 250 8.92 -14.75 5.70
CA LEU A 250 10.34 -14.93 5.44
C LEU A 250 10.63 -16.01 4.38
N ARG A 251 9.72 -16.98 4.19
CA ARG A 251 9.79 -17.90 3.03
C ARG A 251 9.49 -17.17 1.72
N ASN A 252 8.52 -16.27 1.72
CA ASN A 252 8.24 -15.43 0.54
C ASN A 252 9.43 -14.51 0.23
N LEU A 253 10.17 -14.05 1.25
CA LEU A 253 11.42 -13.29 1.08
C LEU A 253 12.48 -14.14 0.37
N ASP A 254 12.66 -15.41 0.78
CA ASP A 254 13.63 -16.31 0.13
C ASP A 254 13.31 -16.48 -1.36
N GLU A 255 12.05 -16.77 -1.70
CA GLU A 255 11.60 -16.92 -3.10
C GLU A 255 11.83 -15.62 -3.90
N ARG A 256 11.59 -14.47 -3.28
CA ARG A 256 11.77 -13.16 -3.91
C ARG A 256 13.24 -12.84 -4.14
N PHE A 257 14.11 -13.14 -3.18
CA PHE A 257 15.55 -12.96 -3.30
C PHE A 257 16.16 -13.89 -4.35
N GLU A 258 15.67 -15.13 -4.44
CA GLU A 258 16.05 -16.07 -5.48
C GLU A 258 15.68 -15.54 -6.87
N LYS A 259 14.44 -15.07 -7.07
CA LYS A 259 13.97 -14.46 -8.32
C LYS A 259 14.76 -13.21 -8.68
N ALA A 260 15.10 -12.39 -7.70
CA ALA A 260 15.93 -11.20 -7.88
C ALA A 260 17.42 -11.53 -8.08
N ASN A 261 17.80 -12.82 -8.06
CA ASN A 261 19.17 -13.30 -8.21
C ASN A 261 20.14 -12.65 -7.21
N VAL A 262 19.72 -12.45 -5.96
CA VAL A 262 20.54 -11.89 -4.89
C VAL A 262 21.74 -12.81 -4.63
N LYS A 263 22.95 -12.27 -4.78
CA LYS A 263 24.22 -12.98 -4.51
C LYS A 263 24.82 -12.65 -3.15
N THR A 264 24.40 -11.56 -2.55
CA THR A 264 24.84 -11.13 -1.22
C THR A 264 24.42 -12.13 -0.17
N TYR A 265 25.36 -12.55 0.68
CA TYR A 265 25.05 -13.39 1.82
C TYR A 265 24.23 -12.60 2.84
N PHE A 266 23.12 -13.18 3.27
CA PHE A 266 22.29 -12.62 4.32
C PHE A 266 21.94 -13.65 5.39
N ARG A 267 21.70 -13.17 6.60
CA ARG A 267 21.22 -13.98 7.72
C ARG A 267 19.75 -13.71 7.96
N LYS A 268 19.06 -14.68 8.52
CA LYS A 268 17.63 -14.62 8.76
C LYS A 268 17.30 -15.06 10.18
N LYS A 269 16.45 -14.27 10.88
CA LYS A 269 15.96 -14.62 12.23
C LYS A 269 14.46 -14.41 12.32
N ILE A 270 13.77 -15.25 13.09
CA ILE A 270 12.36 -15.05 13.46
C ILE A 270 12.38 -14.33 14.80
N LEU A 271 11.90 -13.07 14.83
CA LEU A 271 11.94 -12.23 16.02
C LEU A 271 10.59 -11.56 16.26
N ASP A 272 10.07 -11.66 17.47
CA ASP A 272 8.96 -10.84 17.98
C ASP A 272 9.52 -9.61 18.68
N LEU A 273 9.67 -8.53 17.93
CA LEU A 273 10.25 -7.27 18.41
C LEU A 273 9.34 -6.47 19.34
N SER A 274 8.10 -6.90 19.56
CA SER A 274 7.26 -6.35 20.64
C SER A 274 7.77 -6.74 22.04
N LYS A 275 8.74 -7.66 22.11
CA LYS A 275 9.38 -8.17 23.32
C LYS A 275 10.88 -8.04 23.22
N SER A 276 11.55 -8.13 24.37
CA SER A 276 13.03 -8.21 24.40
C SER A 276 13.51 -9.42 23.61
N VAL A 277 14.48 -9.19 22.73
CA VAL A 277 15.14 -10.21 21.91
C VAL A 277 16.60 -10.45 22.30
N SER A 278 17.03 -9.95 23.45
CA SER A 278 18.43 -10.01 23.93
C SER A 278 18.97 -11.44 23.96
N ASN A 279 18.15 -12.41 24.36
CA ASN A 279 18.54 -13.82 24.41
C ASN A 279 18.86 -14.43 23.03
N ILE A 280 18.34 -13.83 21.96
CA ILE A 280 18.53 -14.31 20.57
C ILE A 280 19.57 -13.48 19.83
N MET A 281 19.58 -12.18 20.08
CA MET A 281 20.47 -11.22 19.42
C MET A 281 21.85 -11.13 20.10
N GLY A 282 21.91 -11.35 21.42
CA GLY A 282 23.16 -11.23 22.15
C GLY A 282 23.80 -9.86 22.00
N GLU A 283 25.09 -9.82 21.67
CA GLU A 283 25.88 -8.59 21.45
C GLU A 283 25.96 -8.13 20.01
N GLU A 284 25.01 -8.57 19.16
CA GLU A 284 24.97 -8.11 17.78
C GLU A 284 24.82 -6.59 17.71
N SER A 285 25.48 -5.97 16.74
CA SER A 285 25.39 -4.52 16.51
C SER A 285 25.54 -4.18 15.04
N PHE A 286 24.85 -3.11 14.61
CA PHE A 286 24.69 -2.78 13.20
C PHE A 286 25.14 -1.35 12.91
N ASP A 287 25.65 -1.14 11.70
CA ASP A 287 25.97 0.18 11.15
C ASP A 287 24.74 0.90 10.61
N GLY A 288 23.64 0.18 10.39
CA GLY A 288 22.34 0.74 10.05
C GLY A 288 21.23 -0.23 10.35
N ILE A 289 20.06 0.33 10.69
CA ILE A 289 18.84 -0.44 10.93
C ILE A 289 17.72 0.17 10.09
N ILE A 290 16.99 -0.67 9.34
CA ILE A 290 15.73 -0.33 8.71
C ILE A 290 14.60 -0.90 9.57
N LEU A 291 13.72 -0.03 10.03
CA LEU A 291 12.48 -0.37 10.73
C LEU A 291 11.28 0.08 9.87
N ASP A 292 10.88 -0.76 8.91
CA ASP A 292 9.60 -0.63 8.20
C ASP A 292 8.50 -1.16 9.13
N ALA A 293 8.04 -0.28 10.03
CA ALA A 293 7.28 -0.66 11.22
C ALA A 293 5.87 -1.17 10.87
N PRO A 294 5.37 -2.21 11.58
CA PRO A 294 3.97 -2.56 11.46
C PRO A 294 3.09 -1.37 11.86
N CYS A 295 2.12 -1.04 11.02
CA CYS A 295 1.31 0.16 11.14
C CYS A 295 -0.12 -0.09 10.64
N SER A 296 -1.00 0.92 10.75
CA SER A 296 -2.38 0.87 10.25
C SER A 296 -2.48 0.61 8.74
N GLY A 297 -1.42 0.91 7.99
CA GLY A 297 -1.44 0.85 6.54
C GLY A 297 -2.31 1.91 5.88
N SER A 298 -2.68 2.98 6.60
CA SER A 298 -3.69 3.97 6.16
C SER A 298 -3.31 4.69 4.87
N GLY A 299 -2.03 4.81 4.54
CA GLY A 299 -1.56 5.34 3.27
C GLY A 299 -1.75 4.39 2.08
N THR A 300 -2.13 3.13 2.33
CA THR A 300 -2.35 2.10 1.29
C THR A 300 -3.82 1.75 1.08
N TRP A 301 -4.76 2.41 1.79
CA TRP A 301 -6.19 2.06 1.73
C TRP A 301 -6.83 2.35 0.37
N GLY A 302 -6.16 3.07 -0.51
CA GLY A 302 -6.49 3.10 -1.94
C GLY A 302 -6.52 1.73 -2.60
N ARG A 303 -5.74 0.74 -2.09
CA ARG A 303 -5.69 -0.66 -2.56
C ARG A 303 -6.56 -1.61 -1.72
N THR A 304 -6.78 -1.27 -0.45
CA THR A 304 -7.55 -2.06 0.52
C THR A 304 -8.69 -1.22 1.07
N SER A 305 -9.58 -0.76 0.16
CA SER A 305 -10.63 0.22 0.47
C SER A 305 -11.62 -0.28 1.53
N GLU A 306 -11.74 -1.58 1.76
CA GLU A 306 -12.51 -2.15 2.87
C GLU A 306 -12.03 -1.66 4.25
N MET A 307 -10.81 -1.18 4.37
CA MET A 307 -10.26 -0.63 5.62
C MET A 307 -10.95 0.67 6.02
N LEU A 308 -11.46 1.47 5.08
CA LEU A 308 -12.27 2.66 5.35
C LEU A 308 -13.54 2.32 6.18
N TRP A 309 -14.03 1.09 6.07
CA TRP A 309 -15.18 0.58 6.82
C TRP A 309 -14.78 -0.09 8.13
N LYS A 310 -13.76 -0.92 8.07
CA LYS A 310 -13.38 -1.81 9.16
C LYS A 310 -12.61 -1.10 10.26
N PHE A 311 -11.72 -0.19 9.90
CA PHE A 311 -10.75 0.40 10.82
C PHE A 311 -11.42 1.22 11.93
N SER A 312 -10.83 1.22 13.12
CA SER A 312 -11.30 1.96 14.28
C SER A 312 -10.19 2.84 14.88
N LYS A 313 -10.57 3.89 15.59
CA LYS A 313 -9.63 4.80 16.26
C LYS A 313 -8.70 4.05 17.23
N SER A 314 -9.22 3.08 17.98
CA SER A 314 -8.41 2.30 18.93
C SER A 314 -7.26 1.53 18.28
N GLU A 315 -7.33 1.26 16.99
CA GLU A 315 -6.23 0.62 16.27
C GLU A 315 -5.06 1.57 16.04
N ILE A 316 -5.28 2.89 15.93
CA ILE A 316 -4.20 3.89 15.85
C ILE A 316 -3.35 3.82 17.13
N GLU A 317 -3.99 3.86 18.29
CA GLU A 317 -3.32 3.79 19.59
C GLU A 317 -2.57 2.45 19.77
N LYS A 318 -3.19 1.35 19.34
CA LYS A 318 -2.58 0.03 19.37
C LYS A 318 -1.31 -0.05 18.50
N TYR A 319 -1.34 0.47 17.27
CA TYR A 319 -0.17 0.46 16.40
C TYR A 319 0.93 1.40 16.92
N SER A 320 0.58 2.60 17.38
CA SER A 320 1.53 3.53 18.00
C SER A 320 2.23 2.91 19.21
N SER A 321 1.49 2.24 20.09
CA SER A 321 2.06 1.53 21.24
C SER A 321 3.01 0.41 20.79
N LEU A 322 2.61 -0.41 19.83
CA LEU A 322 3.43 -1.47 19.27
C LEU A 322 4.73 -0.95 18.65
N GLN A 323 4.66 0.18 17.95
CA GLN A 323 5.83 0.82 17.33
C GLN A 323 6.83 1.32 18.38
N LYS A 324 6.34 1.90 19.50
CA LYS A 324 7.17 2.28 20.64
C LYS A 324 7.88 1.08 21.26
N ASP A 325 7.17 -0.03 21.45
CA ASP A 325 7.78 -1.26 21.97
C ASP A 325 8.87 -1.81 21.02
N ILE A 326 8.58 -1.85 19.72
CA ILE A 326 9.52 -2.35 18.71
C ILE A 326 10.78 -1.48 18.67
N VAL A 327 10.64 -0.17 18.53
CA VAL A 327 11.81 0.71 18.38
C VAL A 327 12.68 0.69 19.66
N LYS A 328 12.08 0.62 20.85
CA LYS A 328 12.79 0.46 22.13
C LYS A 328 13.64 -0.82 22.15
N ASN A 329 13.13 -1.91 21.58
CA ASN A 329 13.85 -3.19 21.53
C ASN A 329 14.89 -3.25 20.40
N VAL A 330 14.82 -2.37 19.39
CA VAL A 330 15.71 -2.34 18.23
C VAL A 330 16.90 -1.40 18.43
N VAL A 331 16.69 -0.22 19.01
CA VAL A 331 17.72 0.83 19.19
C VAL A 331 18.97 0.37 19.92
N PRO A 332 18.93 -0.54 20.92
CA PRO A 332 20.15 -1.04 21.58
C PRO A 332 21.17 -1.65 20.61
N TYR A 333 20.71 -2.25 19.52
CA TYR A 333 21.57 -2.91 18.50
C TYR A 333 22.15 -1.95 17.45
N LEU A 334 21.79 -0.67 17.47
CA LEU A 334 22.41 0.33 16.64
C LEU A 334 23.72 0.82 17.28
N LYS A 335 24.82 0.81 16.52
CA LYS A 335 26.11 1.35 16.99
C LYS A 335 26.05 2.88 17.16
N PRO A 336 26.84 3.47 18.10
CA PRO A 336 26.98 4.93 18.20
C PRO A 336 27.37 5.57 16.87
N GLY A 337 26.83 6.75 16.60
CA GLY A 337 27.06 7.51 15.36
C GLY A 337 26.39 6.93 14.12
N LYS A 338 25.58 5.89 14.21
CA LYS A 338 25.00 5.15 13.08
C LYS A 338 23.50 5.44 12.90
N THR A 339 22.93 4.98 11.78
CA THR A 339 21.62 5.40 11.27
C THR A 339 20.52 4.39 11.58
N LEU A 340 19.42 4.87 12.18
CA LEU A 340 18.11 4.22 12.15
C LEU A 340 17.24 4.89 11.10
N LEU A 341 16.70 4.10 10.18
CA LEU A 341 15.66 4.52 9.24
C LEU A 341 14.32 3.96 9.69
N TYR A 342 13.42 4.84 10.14
CA TYR A 342 12.06 4.51 10.52
C TYR A 342 11.12 4.77 9.35
N ILE A 343 10.28 3.80 9.01
CA ILE A 343 9.36 3.87 7.87
C ILE A 343 7.99 3.37 8.30
N THR A 344 6.93 4.01 7.82
CA THR A 344 5.56 3.49 7.88
C THR A 344 4.84 3.68 6.55
N CYS A 345 3.80 2.89 6.31
CA CYS A 345 2.79 3.18 5.29
C CYS A 345 1.52 3.77 5.93
N SER A 346 1.69 4.58 6.97
CA SER A 346 0.63 5.30 7.67
C SER A 346 0.62 6.78 7.31
N VAL A 347 -0.57 7.38 7.35
CA VAL A 347 -0.77 8.84 7.25
C VAL A 347 -1.14 9.47 8.59
N PHE A 348 -1.07 8.71 9.70
CA PHE A 348 -1.46 9.19 11.03
C PHE A 348 -0.27 9.75 11.80
N ALA A 349 -0.42 10.94 12.38
CA ALA A 349 0.59 11.60 13.20
C ALA A 349 1.06 10.71 14.36
N ALA A 350 0.15 9.98 15.00
CA ALA A 350 0.44 9.07 16.10
C ALA A 350 1.37 7.91 15.76
N GLU A 351 1.43 7.52 14.48
CA GLU A 351 2.32 6.47 13.98
C GLU A 351 3.59 7.03 13.31
N ASN A 352 3.63 8.34 13.07
CA ASN A 352 4.69 9.04 12.34
C ASN A 352 5.42 10.02 13.27
N GLU A 353 5.01 11.28 13.28
CA GLU A 353 5.69 12.37 14.01
C GLU A 353 5.77 12.11 15.52
N GLU A 354 4.71 11.57 16.13
CA GLU A 354 4.72 11.27 17.58
C GLU A 354 5.66 10.11 17.93
N ILE A 355 5.87 9.13 17.02
CA ILE A 355 6.90 8.12 17.21
C ILE A 355 8.29 8.72 17.04
N CYS A 356 8.48 9.63 16.08
CA CYS A 356 9.75 10.35 15.92
C CYS A 356 10.09 11.14 17.18
N GLN A 357 9.12 11.84 17.77
CA GLN A 357 9.30 12.55 19.04
C GLN A 357 9.70 11.59 20.16
N TYR A 358 9.02 10.45 20.29
CA TYR A 358 9.37 9.41 21.28
C TYR A 358 10.80 8.88 21.09
N ILE A 359 11.23 8.64 19.84
CA ILE A 359 12.60 8.17 19.54
C ILE A 359 13.64 9.21 19.99
N THR A 360 13.33 10.48 19.79
CA THR A 360 14.23 11.57 20.19
C THR A 360 14.26 11.75 21.70
N ASP A 361 13.12 11.87 22.36
CA ASP A 361 13.01 12.26 23.76
C ASP A 361 13.34 11.11 24.71
N GLU A 362 12.84 9.90 24.41
CA GLU A 362 12.95 8.77 25.33
C GLU A 362 14.12 7.83 24.99
N LEU A 363 14.53 7.76 23.72
CA LEU A 363 15.61 6.87 23.29
C LEU A 363 16.90 7.61 22.94
N GLY A 364 16.90 8.95 22.98
CA GLY A 364 18.06 9.80 22.83
C GLY A 364 18.70 9.80 21.44
N LEU A 365 17.96 9.44 20.38
CA LEU A 365 18.47 9.54 19.03
C LEU A 365 18.26 10.94 18.46
N GLN A 366 19.23 11.45 17.73
CA GLN A 366 19.11 12.70 17.01
C GLN A 366 18.28 12.49 15.74
N LEU A 367 17.18 13.20 15.61
CA LEU A 367 16.43 13.27 14.33
C LEU A 367 17.26 14.05 13.31
N ILE A 368 17.49 13.47 12.14
CA ILE A 368 18.21 14.10 11.02
C ILE A 368 17.23 14.67 10.01
N ASP A 369 16.24 13.88 9.64
CA ASP A 369 15.18 14.29 8.71
C ASP A 369 13.92 13.45 8.93
N GLN A 370 12.76 14.03 8.61
CA GLN A 370 11.49 13.31 8.53
C GLN A 370 10.55 13.98 7.52
N HIS A 371 9.90 13.17 6.72
CA HIS A 371 8.90 13.68 5.76
C HIS A 371 7.94 12.57 5.29
N PRO A 372 6.72 12.94 4.84
CA PRO A 372 5.86 12.02 4.12
C PRO A 372 6.35 11.87 2.68
N ILE A 373 6.20 10.67 2.14
CA ILE A 373 6.34 10.40 0.71
C ILE A 373 4.94 10.41 0.14
N ILE A 374 4.54 11.56 -0.41
CA ILE A 374 3.20 11.79 -0.95
C ILE A 374 3.04 11.01 -2.26
N GLY A 375 2.17 10.02 -2.27
CA GLY A 375 1.89 9.18 -3.44
C GLY A 375 0.46 9.29 -3.95
N TYR A 376 -0.47 9.84 -3.16
CA TYR A 376 -1.87 9.96 -3.58
C TYR A 376 -2.06 10.88 -4.79
N ASP A 377 -1.19 11.84 -5.04
CA ASP A 377 -1.16 12.69 -6.24
C ASP A 377 -0.61 11.96 -7.49
N LYS A 378 0.03 10.80 -7.31
CA LYS A 378 0.65 9.96 -8.34
C LYS A 378 -0.07 8.64 -8.55
N LYS A 379 -1.27 8.47 -8.01
CA LYS A 379 -1.99 7.18 -7.99
C LYS A 379 -1.13 6.07 -7.35
N ALA A 380 -0.39 6.41 -6.31
CA ALA A 380 0.47 5.54 -5.52
C ALA A 380 0.07 5.56 -4.05
N ASP A 381 0.66 4.71 -3.24
CA ASP A 381 0.50 4.71 -1.80
C ASP A 381 1.19 5.93 -1.18
N THR A 382 0.82 6.29 0.04
CA THR A 382 1.51 7.33 0.81
C THR A 382 2.25 6.68 1.97
N MET A 383 3.51 7.08 2.16
CA MET A 383 4.37 6.56 3.22
C MET A 383 4.96 7.70 4.03
N PHE A 384 5.59 7.36 5.14
CA PHE A 384 6.37 8.27 5.95
C PHE A 384 7.76 7.68 6.17
N VAL A 385 8.78 8.54 6.19
CA VAL A 385 10.15 8.17 6.47
C VAL A 385 10.78 9.15 7.44
N ALA A 386 11.57 8.62 8.40
CA ALA A 386 12.38 9.43 9.28
C ALA A 386 13.76 8.79 9.47
N GLN A 387 14.80 9.61 9.44
CA GLN A 387 16.17 9.19 9.63
C GLN A 387 16.70 9.74 10.94
N PHE A 388 17.26 8.85 11.74
CA PHE A 388 17.88 9.19 13.04
C PHE A 388 19.34 8.77 13.07
N LYS A 389 20.10 9.44 13.93
CA LYS A 389 21.47 9.08 14.28
C LYS A 389 21.57 8.80 15.77
N LYS A 390 22.15 7.67 16.14
CA LYS A 390 22.44 7.37 17.56
C LYS A 390 23.60 8.25 18.03
N ALA A 391 23.48 8.85 19.20
CA ALA A 391 24.54 9.63 19.81
C ALA A 391 25.82 8.82 20.05
#